data_d5e3bbab7ee085658d3df4861d431b12
#
_entry.id   d5e3bbab7ee085658d3df4861d431b12
#
_cell.length_a   1.000
_cell.length_b   1.000
_cell.length_c   1.000
_cell.angle_alpha   90.00
_cell.angle_beta   90.00
_cell.angle_gamma   90.00
#
_symmetry.space_group_name_H-M   'P 1'
#
loop_
_entity.id
_entity.type
_entity.pdbx_description
1 polymer ?
#
loop_
_entity_poly.entity_id
_entity_poly.type
_entity_poly.pdbx_seq_one_letter_code
_entity_poly.pdbx_strand_id
1 'polypeptide(L)'
;MCIRDSNTPCELLTVEQTGATAAQRIAMVRDELKKAGATALAVTGLDCVGWLTNMRARDLPCTPLAVAYALVTMDSCTLFIAPGRLNDADAKTLADNGVSLRDYPELIDTVHALPAEEVFLVDEKATNYDLYCALNEHKTVTGADPIFALKGVKNPVELANIRECHVRDGVAMVRFQMDLEKAIAEGKILHETDIEKMLQKCRAEMPGYFEDSFDTIAAYGPNAAMMHYHAEGEVDSVIEPRGFLLVDNGGQYDCGTTDITRTYPVGPLTENERKYYTWTLQSHIDIARAVFLDYCTGFALDSFARGPLWAHKINYRCGTGHGVGYISSVHEGPQSLRPQNPIVFKEGMTITDEPGVYETDEVGIRIENELECVDAGTNQYGHWLKFEPLTLVPISTEPVIVDELTRDQINWLNAYHAHVYEMLSPRLTEEEKTWLKAKTAPIDR
;
A
#
# COMPACT_ATOMS: atom_id res chain seq x y z
N MET A 1 -24.06 12.28 -2.81
CA MET A 1 -24.47 11.56 -1.59
C MET A 1 -23.53 11.99 -0.48
N CYS A 2 -24.01 12.34 0.70
CA CYS A 2 -23.10 12.67 1.81
C CYS A 2 -22.56 11.34 2.36
N ILE A 3 -21.24 11.16 2.46
CA ILE A 3 -20.61 9.93 2.99
C ILE A 3 -21.16 9.59 4.40
N ARG A 4 -21.58 10.60 5.18
CA ARG A 4 -22.21 10.41 6.51
C ARG A 4 -23.49 9.58 6.49
N ASP A 5 -24.15 9.50 5.33
CA ASP A 5 -25.43 8.80 5.15
C ASP A 5 -25.22 7.40 4.56
N SER A 6 -23.98 6.87 4.60
CA SER A 6 -23.69 5.52 4.11
C SER A 6 -24.41 4.47 4.93
N ASN A 7 -25.16 3.61 4.24
CA ASN A 7 -25.86 2.46 4.81
C ASN A 7 -25.25 1.12 4.36
N THR A 8 -24.03 1.13 3.85
CA THR A 8 -23.37 -0.11 3.46
C THR A 8 -23.20 -1.02 4.67
N PRO A 9 -23.45 -2.33 4.55
CA PRO A 9 -23.19 -3.26 5.64
C PRO A 9 -21.71 -3.21 6.08
N CYS A 10 -21.51 -3.33 7.37
CA CYS A 10 -20.17 -3.56 7.93
C CYS A 10 -20.01 -5.05 8.25
N GLU A 11 -18.80 -5.54 8.10
CA GLU A 11 -18.39 -6.89 8.44
C GLU A 11 -17.15 -6.86 9.34
N LEU A 12 -16.99 -7.86 10.19
CA LEU A 12 -15.77 -8.04 10.98
C LEU A 12 -14.87 -9.06 10.32
N LEU A 13 -13.61 -8.69 10.15
CA LEU A 13 -12.56 -9.64 9.82
C LEU A 13 -12.35 -10.60 10.99
N THR A 14 -12.12 -11.87 10.71
CA THR A 14 -11.90 -12.91 11.72
C THR A 14 -10.50 -12.79 12.34
N VAL A 15 -10.28 -13.46 13.47
CA VAL A 15 -8.95 -13.51 14.11
C VAL A 15 -7.94 -14.27 13.25
N GLU A 16 -8.39 -15.24 12.46
CA GLU A 16 -7.58 -15.95 11.48
C GLU A 16 -7.08 -15.03 10.37
N GLN A 17 -7.85 -13.97 10.03
CA GLN A 17 -7.41 -12.95 9.10
C GLN A 17 -6.52 -11.89 9.76
N THR A 18 -6.83 -11.47 10.98
CA THR A 18 -6.20 -10.27 11.58
C THR A 18 -5.16 -10.57 12.65
N GLY A 19 -5.06 -11.81 13.12
CA GLY A 19 -4.11 -12.24 14.15
C GLY A 19 -4.37 -11.69 15.55
N ALA A 20 -5.37 -10.82 15.73
CA ALA A 20 -5.69 -10.20 17.03
C ALA A 20 -7.18 -9.84 17.14
N THR A 21 -7.73 -9.97 18.34
CA THR A 21 -9.09 -9.53 18.66
C THR A 21 -9.12 -8.00 18.90
N ALA A 22 -10.32 -7.40 18.81
CA ALA A 22 -10.48 -6.00 19.18
C ALA A 22 -10.07 -5.72 20.65
N ALA A 23 -10.39 -6.64 21.58
CA ALA A 23 -9.96 -6.52 22.97
C ALA A 23 -8.43 -6.45 23.13
N GLN A 24 -7.67 -7.25 22.38
CA GLN A 24 -6.21 -7.20 22.39
C GLN A 24 -5.68 -5.87 21.83
N ARG A 25 -6.25 -5.37 20.72
CA ARG A 25 -5.86 -4.09 20.13
C ARG A 25 -6.19 -2.90 21.03
N ILE A 26 -7.36 -2.93 21.69
CA ILE A 26 -7.73 -1.92 22.70
C ILE A 26 -6.73 -1.91 23.86
N ALA A 27 -6.29 -3.08 24.32
CA ALA A 27 -5.27 -3.19 25.36
C ALA A 27 -3.94 -2.55 24.93
N MET A 28 -3.49 -2.80 23.68
CA MET A 28 -2.29 -2.15 23.12
C MET A 28 -2.41 -0.63 23.11
N VAL A 29 -3.57 -0.09 22.69
CA VAL A 29 -3.82 1.36 22.68
C VAL A 29 -3.77 1.94 24.10
N ARG A 30 -4.39 1.28 25.08
CA ARG A 30 -4.35 1.69 26.49
C ARG A 30 -2.93 1.71 27.05
N ASP A 31 -2.08 0.81 26.64
CA ASP A 31 -0.68 0.79 27.07
C ASP A 31 0.11 1.98 26.48
N GLU A 32 -0.16 2.37 25.23
CA GLU A 32 0.41 3.57 24.64
C GLU A 32 -0.11 4.87 25.31
N LEU A 33 -1.41 4.92 25.63
CA LEU A 33 -1.98 6.05 26.37
C LEU A 33 -1.31 6.25 27.74
N LYS A 34 -1.08 5.15 28.48
CA LYS A 34 -0.34 5.22 29.76
C LYS A 34 1.06 5.79 29.58
N LYS A 35 1.79 5.38 28.53
CA LYS A 35 3.14 5.89 28.20
C LYS A 35 3.11 7.39 27.90
N ALA A 36 2.05 7.85 27.23
CA ALA A 36 1.82 9.26 26.91
C ALA A 36 1.33 10.10 28.11
N GLY A 37 0.96 9.46 29.23
CA GLY A 37 0.34 10.15 30.37
C GLY A 37 -1.12 10.56 30.12
N ALA A 38 -1.79 9.90 29.16
CA ALA A 38 -3.19 10.10 28.81
C ALA A 38 -4.06 8.95 29.31
N THR A 39 -5.38 9.17 29.40
CA THR A 39 -6.37 8.18 29.82
C THR A 39 -7.44 7.94 28.76
N ALA A 40 -7.53 8.81 27.76
CA ALA A 40 -8.54 8.72 26.72
C ALA A 40 -7.97 9.08 25.33
N LEU A 41 -8.57 8.51 24.28
CA LEU A 41 -8.28 8.80 22.89
C LEU A 41 -9.58 8.76 22.07
N ALA A 42 -9.87 9.84 21.35
CA ALA A 42 -10.88 9.85 20.31
C ALA A 42 -10.21 9.47 18.97
N VAL A 43 -10.52 8.29 18.45
CA VAL A 43 -9.97 7.74 17.22
C VAL A 43 -10.77 8.28 16.03
N THR A 44 -10.13 9.05 15.17
CA THR A 44 -10.76 9.74 14.02
C THR A 44 -10.38 9.18 12.66
N GLY A 45 -9.22 8.54 12.55
CA GLY A 45 -8.82 7.88 11.32
C GLY A 45 -9.69 6.66 11.03
N LEU A 46 -10.31 6.59 9.84
CA LEU A 46 -11.19 5.47 9.49
C LEU A 46 -10.43 4.14 9.48
N ASP A 47 -9.19 4.15 9.00
CA ASP A 47 -8.26 3.04 9.03
C ASP A 47 -7.85 2.64 10.46
N CYS A 48 -7.69 3.63 11.36
CA CYS A 48 -7.44 3.39 12.78
C CYS A 48 -8.65 2.74 13.46
N VAL A 49 -9.87 3.21 13.17
CA VAL A 49 -11.12 2.58 13.67
C VAL A 49 -11.25 1.17 13.13
N GLY A 50 -11.02 0.99 11.81
CA GLY A 50 -11.07 -0.31 11.15
C GLY A 50 -10.04 -1.31 11.73
N TRP A 51 -8.82 -0.85 12.02
CA TRP A 51 -7.81 -1.68 12.70
C TRP A 51 -8.22 -2.01 14.13
N LEU A 52 -8.64 -1.03 14.91
CA LEU A 52 -8.99 -1.20 16.33
C LEU A 52 -10.12 -2.22 16.54
N THR A 53 -11.11 -2.21 15.65
CA THR A 53 -12.35 -2.99 15.77
C THR A 53 -12.38 -4.23 14.86
N ASN A 54 -11.41 -4.43 14.00
CA ASN A 54 -11.42 -5.40 12.88
C ASN A 54 -12.54 -5.16 11.85
N MET A 55 -13.20 -4.00 11.86
CA MET A 55 -14.35 -3.71 11.01
C MET A 55 -13.93 -3.23 9.62
N ARG A 56 -14.67 -3.70 8.61
CA ARG A 56 -14.57 -3.23 7.22
C ARG A 56 -15.96 -2.87 6.69
N ALA A 57 -16.00 -1.97 5.70
CA ALA A 57 -17.20 -1.60 4.95
C ALA A 57 -16.79 -0.99 3.62
N ARG A 58 -17.74 -0.74 2.73
CA ARG A 58 -17.48 -0.13 1.42
C ARG A 58 -18.13 1.25 1.33
N ASP A 59 -17.78 2.15 2.26
CA ASP A 59 -18.28 3.53 2.29
C ASP A 59 -17.52 4.44 1.33
N LEU A 60 -16.28 4.07 1.02
CA LEU A 60 -15.36 4.80 0.16
C LEU A 60 -14.98 3.90 -1.03
N PRO A 61 -14.90 4.44 -2.25
CA PRO A 61 -14.36 3.70 -3.38
C PRO A 61 -12.92 3.23 -3.09
N CYS A 62 -12.58 2.04 -3.54
CA CYS A 62 -11.23 1.45 -3.45
C CYS A 62 -10.68 1.31 -2.02
N THR A 63 -11.45 1.68 -1.00
CA THR A 63 -10.98 1.73 0.38
C THR A 63 -12.01 1.07 1.29
N PRO A 64 -11.77 -0.17 1.76
CA PRO A 64 -12.77 -0.98 2.48
C PRO A 64 -12.93 -0.54 3.94
N LEU A 65 -13.26 0.73 4.17
CA LEU A 65 -13.38 1.33 5.50
C LEU A 65 -14.79 1.86 5.76
N ALA A 66 -15.20 1.83 7.03
CA ALA A 66 -16.46 2.37 7.50
C ALA A 66 -16.30 3.82 7.97
N VAL A 67 -17.28 4.67 7.65
CA VAL A 67 -17.38 5.98 8.29
C VAL A 67 -17.85 5.78 9.74
N ALA A 68 -16.94 5.93 10.67
CA ALA A 68 -17.13 5.71 12.09
C ALA A 68 -16.09 6.47 12.91
N TYR A 69 -16.36 6.61 14.21
CA TYR A 69 -15.38 7.04 15.20
C TYR A 69 -15.27 5.98 16.30
N ALA A 70 -14.20 6.02 17.07
CA ALA A 70 -14.12 5.27 18.30
C ALA A 70 -13.62 6.17 19.46
N LEU A 71 -14.06 5.87 20.66
CA LEU A 71 -13.61 6.52 21.89
C LEU A 71 -13.10 5.46 22.85
N VAL A 72 -11.80 5.49 23.11
CA VAL A 72 -11.13 4.56 24.02
C VAL A 72 -10.80 5.29 25.31
N THR A 73 -11.23 4.73 26.45
CA THR A 73 -10.78 5.13 27.78
C THR A 73 -10.09 3.96 28.47
N MET A 74 -9.57 4.15 29.69
CA MET A 74 -8.95 3.04 30.43
C MET A 74 -9.94 1.91 30.72
N ASP A 75 -11.25 2.21 30.84
CA ASP A 75 -12.26 1.24 31.27
C ASP A 75 -13.28 0.89 30.17
N SER A 76 -13.38 1.68 29.11
CA SER A 76 -14.38 1.49 28.06
C SER A 76 -13.81 1.65 26.65
N CYS A 77 -14.52 1.13 25.66
CA CYS A 77 -14.35 1.43 24.25
C CYS A 77 -15.72 1.56 23.61
N THR A 78 -15.99 2.67 22.95
CA THR A 78 -17.26 2.93 22.27
C THR A 78 -17.01 3.18 20.79
N LEU A 79 -17.70 2.43 19.92
CA LEU A 79 -17.74 2.64 18.49
C LEU A 79 -18.98 3.47 18.12
N PHE A 80 -18.79 4.58 17.42
CA PHE A 80 -19.84 5.47 16.94
C PHE A 80 -20.05 5.24 15.46
N ILE A 81 -21.18 4.62 15.11
CA ILE A 81 -21.53 4.21 13.76
C ILE A 81 -23.04 4.32 13.54
N ALA A 82 -23.47 4.55 12.29
CA ALA A 82 -24.90 4.60 11.97
C ALA A 82 -25.60 3.27 12.35
N PRO A 83 -26.80 3.31 12.90
CA PRO A 83 -27.53 2.12 13.34
C PRO A 83 -27.81 1.13 12.22
N GLY A 84 -27.83 -0.16 12.55
CA GLY A 84 -28.26 -1.23 11.61
C GLY A 84 -27.20 -1.64 10.56
N ARG A 85 -25.99 -1.13 10.66
CA ARG A 85 -24.91 -1.47 9.72
C ARG A 85 -24.18 -2.78 10.08
N LEU A 86 -24.18 -3.18 11.33
CA LEU A 86 -23.65 -4.45 11.82
C LEU A 86 -24.78 -5.47 11.97
N ASN A 87 -24.57 -6.71 11.58
CA ASN A 87 -25.45 -7.80 11.92
C ASN A 87 -25.36 -8.18 13.41
N ASP A 88 -26.32 -8.94 13.93
CA ASP A 88 -26.38 -9.30 15.36
C ASP A 88 -25.15 -10.10 15.84
N ALA A 89 -24.55 -10.93 14.96
CA ALA A 89 -23.38 -11.74 15.32
C ALA A 89 -22.13 -10.86 15.47
N ASP A 90 -21.91 -9.92 14.55
CA ASP A 90 -20.79 -8.99 14.60
C ASP A 90 -20.95 -8.00 15.75
N ALA A 91 -22.16 -7.47 15.96
CA ALA A 91 -22.45 -6.61 17.12
C ALA A 91 -22.18 -7.33 18.46
N LYS A 92 -22.57 -8.62 18.54
CA LYS A 92 -22.26 -9.45 19.71
C LYS A 92 -20.76 -9.68 19.86
N THR A 93 -20.04 -9.96 18.77
CA THR A 93 -18.59 -10.14 18.80
C THR A 93 -17.88 -8.90 19.32
N LEU A 94 -18.27 -7.69 18.89
CA LEU A 94 -17.75 -6.44 19.42
C LEU A 94 -18.05 -6.28 20.91
N ALA A 95 -19.28 -6.54 21.33
CA ALA A 95 -19.68 -6.49 22.75
C ALA A 95 -18.87 -7.46 23.62
N ASP A 96 -18.67 -8.70 23.15
CA ASP A 96 -17.85 -9.72 23.84
C ASP A 96 -16.36 -9.28 23.94
N ASN A 97 -15.90 -8.39 23.06
CA ASN A 97 -14.57 -7.75 23.07
C ASN A 97 -14.54 -6.41 23.84
N GLY A 98 -15.63 -6.04 24.53
CA GLY A 98 -15.69 -4.83 25.35
C GLY A 98 -15.93 -3.55 24.56
N VAL A 99 -16.46 -3.63 23.33
CA VAL A 99 -16.83 -2.49 22.51
C VAL A 99 -18.34 -2.27 22.56
N SER A 100 -18.76 -1.11 23.06
CA SER A 100 -20.15 -0.66 23.01
C SER A 100 -20.45 0.10 21.72
N LEU A 101 -21.70 0.08 21.26
CA LEU A 101 -22.14 0.78 20.06
C LEU A 101 -22.98 2.01 20.44
N ARG A 102 -22.74 3.12 19.75
CA ARG A 102 -23.57 4.33 19.78
C ARG A 102 -23.79 4.87 18.37
N ASP A 103 -24.79 5.72 18.24
CA ASP A 103 -25.02 6.38 16.94
C ASP A 103 -23.90 7.39 16.63
N TYR A 104 -23.55 7.49 15.35
CA TYR A 104 -22.44 8.30 14.84
C TYR A 104 -22.42 9.76 15.36
N PRO A 105 -23.56 10.51 15.42
CA PRO A 105 -23.55 11.88 15.89
C PRO A 105 -23.35 12.04 17.42
N GLU A 106 -23.42 10.97 18.21
CA GLU A 106 -23.34 11.03 19.66
C GLU A 106 -21.92 11.22 20.21
N LEU A 107 -20.88 11.23 19.35
CA LEU A 107 -19.48 11.31 19.79
C LEU A 107 -19.22 12.54 20.65
N ILE A 108 -19.59 13.73 20.19
CA ILE A 108 -19.31 15.01 20.88
C ILE A 108 -20.00 15.05 22.23
N ASP A 109 -21.28 14.69 22.29
CA ASP A 109 -22.04 14.64 23.54
C ASP A 109 -21.47 13.62 24.52
N THR A 110 -20.95 12.50 23.99
CA THR A 110 -20.28 11.48 24.82
C THR A 110 -18.97 12.01 25.40
N VAL A 111 -18.17 12.75 24.61
CA VAL A 111 -16.95 13.40 25.10
C VAL A 111 -17.26 14.36 26.22
N HIS A 112 -18.25 15.26 26.06
CA HIS A 112 -18.66 16.20 27.10
C HIS A 112 -19.16 15.53 28.38
N ALA A 113 -19.76 14.33 28.27
CA ALA A 113 -20.27 13.57 29.40
C ALA A 113 -19.20 12.79 30.19
N LEU A 114 -17.96 12.72 29.69
CA LEU A 114 -16.88 12.04 30.41
C LEU A 114 -16.47 12.81 31.68
N PRO A 115 -15.88 12.10 32.66
CA PRO A 115 -15.35 12.72 33.88
C PRO A 115 -14.30 13.80 33.56
N ALA A 116 -14.32 14.90 34.29
CA ALA A 116 -13.40 16.05 34.07
C ALA A 116 -11.92 15.71 34.35
N GLU A 117 -11.63 14.60 35.03
CA GLU A 117 -10.31 14.07 35.30
C GLU A 117 -9.69 13.33 34.11
N GLU A 118 -10.46 12.99 33.07
CA GLU A 118 -9.94 12.36 31.87
C GLU A 118 -8.90 13.25 31.19
N VAL A 119 -7.83 12.61 30.71
CA VAL A 119 -6.73 13.26 30.01
C VAL A 119 -6.68 12.71 28.57
N PHE A 120 -7.05 13.52 27.59
CA PHE A 120 -7.06 13.11 26.19
C PHE A 120 -5.70 13.24 25.55
N LEU A 121 -5.28 12.19 24.83
CA LEU A 121 -4.23 12.30 23.81
C LEU A 121 -4.85 12.88 22.55
N VAL A 122 -4.31 14.01 22.06
CA VAL A 122 -4.86 14.74 20.91
C VAL A 122 -3.81 14.86 19.81
N ASP A 123 -4.10 14.27 18.66
CA ASP A 123 -3.34 14.51 17.42
C ASP A 123 -3.94 15.73 16.70
N GLU A 124 -3.32 16.88 16.87
CA GLU A 124 -3.79 18.15 16.28
C GLU A 124 -3.77 18.14 14.73
N LYS A 125 -3.07 17.20 14.10
CA LYS A 125 -3.01 17.08 12.63
C LYS A 125 -4.14 16.22 12.06
N ALA A 126 -4.67 15.31 12.88
CA ALA A 126 -5.68 14.34 12.47
C ALA A 126 -7.09 14.63 13.03
N THR A 127 -7.19 15.43 14.10
CA THR A 127 -8.46 15.73 14.77
C THR A 127 -9.19 16.87 14.07
N ASN A 128 -10.47 16.68 13.70
CA ASN A 128 -11.28 17.76 13.15
C ASN A 128 -11.59 18.82 14.23
N TYR A 129 -11.90 20.06 13.77
CA TYR A 129 -11.99 21.21 14.65
C TYR A 129 -13.09 21.11 15.72
N ASP A 130 -14.28 20.61 15.39
CA ASP A 130 -15.38 20.50 16.35
C ASP A 130 -15.02 19.54 17.49
N LEU A 131 -14.46 18.38 17.14
CA LEU A 131 -13.97 17.42 18.12
C LEU A 131 -12.79 17.99 18.93
N TYR A 132 -11.87 18.69 18.28
CA TYR A 132 -10.76 19.37 18.96
C TYR A 132 -11.26 20.35 20.04
N CYS A 133 -12.30 21.13 19.75
CA CYS A 133 -12.91 22.03 20.75
C CYS A 133 -13.48 21.26 21.93
N ALA A 134 -14.24 20.19 21.70
CA ALA A 134 -14.81 19.36 22.76
C ALA A 134 -13.73 18.70 23.64
N LEU A 135 -12.67 18.16 23.03
CA LEU A 135 -11.55 17.54 23.73
C LEU A 135 -10.81 18.54 24.65
N ASN A 136 -10.68 19.80 24.21
CA ASN A 136 -10.00 20.83 24.98
C ASN A 136 -10.82 21.38 26.19
N GLU A 137 -12.05 20.93 26.39
CA GLU A 137 -12.78 21.14 27.64
C GLU A 137 -12.26 20.22 28.77
N HIS A 138 -11.52 19.16 28.40
CA HIS A 138 -10.80 18.29 29.31
C HIS A 138 -9.31 18.64 29.38
N LYS A 139 -8.53 17.90 30.17
CA LYS A 139 -7.09 17.95 30.13
C LYS A 139 -6.60 17.25 28.84
N THR A 140 -5.60 17.83 28.18
CA THR A 140 -5.05 17.27 26.96
C THR A 140 -3.55 17.10 27.03
N VAL A 141 -3.05 16.10 26.30
CA VAL A 141 -1.63 15.89 25.96
C VAL A 141 -1.56 15.87 24.44
N THR A 142 -0.76 16.72 23.83
CA THR A 142 -0.57 16.74 22.38
C THR A 142 0.40 15.63 21.97
N GLY A 143 0.00 14.80 21.00
CA GLY A 143 0.83 13.73 20.44
C GLY A 143 0.14 13.04 19.28
N ALA A 144 0.89 12.27 18.50
CA ALA A 144 0.32 11.48 17.41
C ALA A 144 -0.60 10.37 17.94
N ASP A 145 -1.66 10.04 17.17
CA ASP A 145 -2.46 8.85 17.43
C ASP A 145 -1.57 7.60 17.39
N PRO A 146 -1.45 6.85 18.51
CA PRO A 146 -0.57 5.68 18.58
C PRO A 146 -0.98 4.54 17.66
N ILE A 147 -2.23 4.51 17.21
CA ILE A 147 -2.73 3.45 16.33
C ILE A 147 -1.99 3.48 14.99
N PHE A 148 -1.58 4.64 14.48
CA PHE A 148 -0.77 4.71 13.26
C PHE A 148 0.54 3.91 13.38
N ALA A 149 1.22 4.01 14.51
CA ALA A 149 2.44 3.25 14.74
C ALA A 149 2.18 1.76 14.98
N LEU A 150 1.08 1.42 15.67
CA LEU A 150 0.71 0.05 15.98
C LEU A 150 0.31 -0.73 14.72
N LYS A 151 -0.55 -0.17 13.85
CA LYS A 151 -0.99 -0.82 12.62
C LYS A 151 0.06 -0.83 11.51
N GLY A 152 1.00 0.11 11.56
CA GLY A 152 2.12 0.17 10.62
C GLY A 152 3.03 -1.05 10.70
N VAL A 153 3.13 -1.70 11.87
CA VAL A 153 3.86 -2.95 12.08
C VAL A 153 2.87 -4.12 12.00
N LYS A 154 2.88 -4.85 10.89
CA LYS A 154 2.00 -5.99 10.65
C LYS A 154 2.43 -7.18 11.53
N ASN A 155 1.46 -7.87 12.09
CA ASN A 155 1.72 -9.09 12.85
C ASN A 155 1.97 -10.30 11.91
N PRO A 156 2.48 -11.44 12.42
CA PRO A 156 2.82 -12.60 11.58
C PRO A 156 1.64 -13.17 10.76
N VAL A 157 0.40 -13.05 11.25
CA VAL A 157 -0.80 -13.51 10.52
C VAL A 157 -1.10 -12.57 9.35
N GLU A 158 -1.09 -11.25 9.60
CA GLU A 158 -1.28 -10.24 8.57
C GLU A 158 -0.20 -10.37 7.48
N LEU A 159 1.08 -10.56 7.86
CA LEU A 159 2.19 -10.75 6.91
C LEU A 159 2.04 -12.02 6.06
N ALA A 160 1.62 -13.14 6.67
CA ALA A 160 1.37 -14.37 5.93
C ALA A 160 0.24 -14.19 4.89
N ASN A 161 -0.81 -13.49 5.26
CA ASN A 161 -1.93 -13.17 4.38
C ASN A 161 -1.52 -12.18 3.27
N ILE A 162 -0.74 -11.16 3.57
CA ILE A 162 -0.20 -10.22 2.58
C ILE A 162 0.64 -10.97 1.53
N ARG A 163 1.52 -11.89 1.95
CA ARG A 163 2.32 -12.70 1.01
C ARG A 163 1.43 -13.55 0.10
N GLU A 164 0.37 -14.17 0.65
CA GLU A 164 -0.62 -14.91 -0.16
C GLU A 164 -1.39 -13.98 -1.11
N CYS A 165 -1.73 -12.76 -0.68
CA CYS A 165 -2.36 -11.74 -1.50
C CYS A 165 -1.51 -11.43 -2.74
N HIS A 166 -0.21 -11.18 -2.57
CA HIS A 166 0.72 -10.90 -3.66
C HIS A 166 0.94 -12.10 -4.60
N VAL A 167 0.80 -13.33 -4.12
CA VAL A 167 0.78 -14.52 -5.01
C VAL A 167 -0.47 -14.52 -5.89
N ARG A 168 -1.64 -14.21 -5.35
CA ARG A 168 -2.90 -14.14 -6.11
C ARG A 168 -2.86 -13.00 -7.14
N ASP A 169 -2.46 -11.82 -6.70
CA ASP A 169 -2.34 -10.66 -7.59
C ASP A 169 -1.27 -10.90 -8.67
N GLY A 170 -0.14 -11.51 -8.33
CA GLY A 170 0.90 -11.88 -9.28
C GLY A 170 0.40 -12.81 -10.40
N VAL A 171 -0.49 -13.76 -10.09
CA VAL A 171 -1.15 -14.60 -11.12
C VAL A 171 -2.04 -13.75 -12.04
N ALA A 172 -2.84 -12.82 -11.47
CA ALA A 172 -3.65 -11.90 -12.27
C ALA A 172 -2.79 -11.04 -13.21
N MET A 173 -1.66 -10.52 -12.69
CA MET A 173 -0.72 -9.71 -13.46
C MET A 173 -0.02 -10.49 -14.59
N VAL A 174 0.30 -11.76 -14.38
CA VAL A 174 0.82 -12.63 -15.46
C VAL A 174 -0.21 -12.75 -16.59
N ARG A 175 -1.46 -13.03 -16.28
CA ARG A 175 -2.55 -13.12 -17.25
C ARG A 175 -2.79 -11.81 -17.99
N PHE A 176 -2.82 -10.73 -17.24
CA PHE A 176 -2.96 -9.38 -17.81
C PHE A 176 -1.83 -9.08 -18.81
N GLN A 177 -0.59 -9.32 -18.43
CA GLN A 177 0.56 -9.04 -19.28
C GLN A 177 0.56 -9.91 -20.55
N MET A 178 0.19 -11.19 -20.45
CA MET A 178 0.00 -12.07 -21.60
C MET A 178 -1.10 -11.56 -22.54
N ASP A 179 -2.26 -11.14 -21.99
CA ASP A 179 -3.36 -10.59 -22.78
C ASP A 179 -2.97 -9.28 -23.47
N LEU A 180 -2.24 -8.39 -22.78
CA LEU A 180 -1.72 -7.14 -23.34
C LEU A 180 -0.75 -7.38 -24.50
N GLU A 181 0.26 -8.22 -24.30
CA GLU A 181 1.25 -8.56 -25.34
C GLU A 181 0.58 -9.21 -26.57
N LYS A 182 -0.39 -10.09 -26.34
CA LYS A 182 -1.17 -10.70 -27.41
C LYS A 182 -1.98 -9.68 -28.19
N ALA A 183 -2.66 -8.76 -27.49
CA ALA A 183 -3.47 -7.73 -28.15
C ALA A 183 -2.59 -6.79 -29.00
N ILE A 184 -1.41 -6.39 -28.50
CA ILE A 184 -0.44 -5.59 -29.25
C ILE A 184 0.09 -6.37 -30.48
N ALA A 185 0.45 -7.64 -30.31
CA ALA A 185 0.96 -8.48 -31.41
C ALA A 185 -0.10 -8.73 -32.50
N GLU A 186 -1.38 -8.80 -32.14
CA GLU A 186 -2.51 -8.91 -33.07
C GLU A 186 -2.87 -7.57 -33.75
N GLY A 187 -2.21 -6.47 -33.39
CA GLY A 187 -2.47 -5.14 -33.93
C GLY A 187 -3.82 -4.57 -33.50
N LYS A 188 -4.34 -4.95 -32.34
CA LYS A 188 -5.57 -4.37 -31.78
C LYS A 188 -5.34 -2.94 -31.39
N ILE A 189 -6.30 -2.10 -31.71
CA ILE A 189 -6.34 -0.72 -31.19
C ILE A 189 -6.78 -0.81 -29.73
N LEU A 190 -5.89 -0.39 -28.83
CA LEU A 190 -6.13 -0.30 -27.40
C LEU A 190 -6.11 1.17 -26.97
N HIS A 191 -6.99 1.51 -26.05
CA HIS A 191 -6.99 2.78 -25.34
C HIS A 191 -6.51 2.59 -23.89
N GLU A 192 -6.11 3.68 -23.24
CA GLU A 192 -5.69 3.64 -21.83
C GLU A 192 -6.80 3.08 -20.93
N THR A 193 -8.08 3.45 -21.17
CA THR A 193 -9.23 2.92 -20.43
C THR A 193 -9.50 1.42 -20.66
N ASP A 194 -8.99 0.82 -21.74
CA ASP A 194 -9.12 -0.62 -21.97
C ASP A 194 -8.18 -1.41 -21.05
N ILE A 195 -7.06 -0.80 -20.64
CA ILE A 195 -6.07 -1.43 -19.74
C ILE A 195 -6.69 -1.70 -18.36
N GLU A 196 -7.41 -0.72 -17.81
CA GLU A 196 -8.14 -0.90 -16.55
C GLU A 196 -9.12 -2.08 -16.63
N LYS A 197 -9.93 -2.16 -17.68
CA LYS A 197 -10.89 -3.26 -17.89
C LYS A 197 -10.19 -4.62 -18.01
N MET A 198 -9.03 -4.67 -18.67
CA MET A 198 -8.24 -5.90 -18.78
C MET A 198 -7.71 -6.35 -17.42
N LEU A 199 -7.22 -5.43 -16.59
CA LEU A 199 -6.76 -5.70 -15.23
C LEU A 199 -7.90 -6.21 -14.35
N GLN A 200 -9.02 -5.48 -14.31
CA GLN A 200 -10.20 -5.86 -13.52
C GLN A 200 -10.71 -7.25 -13.91
N LYS A 201 -10.73 -7.58 -15.20
CA LYS A 201 -11.09 -8.92 -15.68
C LYS A 201 -10.16 -9.99 -15.10
N CYS A 202 -8.84 -9.79 -15.16
CA CYS A 202 -7.87 -10.78 -14.67
C CYS A 202 -7.94 -10.93 -13.15
N ARG A 203 -8.10 -9.84 -12.40
CA ARG A 203 -8.25 -9.86 -10.95
C ARG A 203 -9.57 -10.48 -10.48
N ALA A 204 -10.67 -10.24 -11.23
CA ALA A 204 -11.98 -10.84 -10.92
C ALA A 204 -11.99 -12.37 -10.95
N GLU A 205 -10.99 -13.00 -11.62
CA GLU A 205 -10.81 -14.44 -11.62
C GLU A 205 -10.06 -14.95 -10.37
N MET A 206 -9.49 -14.06 -9.56
CA MET A 206 -8.70 -14.44 -8.39
C MET A 206 -9.57 -14.63 -7.15
N PRO A 207 -9.31 -15.66 -6.35
CA PRO A 207 -10.03 -15.84 -5.09
C PRO A 207 -9.86 -14.64 -4.17
N GLY A 208 -10.97 -14.18 -3.58
CA GLY A 208 -10.97 -13.14 -2.56
C GLY A 208 -10.81 -11.71 -3.08
N TYR A 209 -10.57 -11.48 -4.38
CA TYR A 209 -10.62 -10.14 -4.97
C TYR A 209 -12.03 -9.58 -4.91
N PHE A 210 -12.17 -8.29 -4.55
CA PHE A 210 -13.49 -7.67 -4.47
C PHE A 210 -13.58 -6.25 -5.05
N GLU A 211 -12.47 -5.53 -5.19
CA GLU A 211 -12.38 -4.23 -5.88
C GLU A 211 -10.92 -3.84 -6.12
N ASP A 212 -10.66 -2.80 -6.93
CA ASP A 212 -9.32 -2.21 -7.05
C ASP A 212 -8.95 -1.47 -5.76
N SER A 213 -7.64 -1.35 -5.46
CA SER A 213 -7.16 -0.61 -4.29
C SER A 213 -7.08 0.90 -4.51
N PHE A 214 -7.10 1.32 -5.78
CA PHE A 214 -7.23 2.69 -6.27
C PHE A 214 -7.59 2.68 -7.76
N ASP A 215 -7.99 3.84 -8.30
CA ASP A 215 -8.29 3.98 -9.73
C ASP A 215 -7.01 3.72 -10.55
N THR A 216 -7.06 2.75 -11.45
CA THR A 216 -5.90 2.36 -12.26
C THR A 216 -5.33 3.53 -13.04
N ILE A 217 -4.03 3.75 -12.95
CA ILE A 217 -3.28 4.70 -13.77
C ILE A 217 -2.72 3.94 -14.96
N ALA A 218 -3.39 3.99 -16.10
CA ALA A 218 -2.86 3.51 -17.36
C ALA A 218 -2.49 4.72 -18.22
N ALA A 219 -1.21 4.97 -18.39
CA ALA A 219 -0.71 6.19 -19.00
C ALA A 219 0.29 5.89 -20.13
N TYR A 220 -0.07 6.29 -21.35
CA TYR A 220 0.75 6.07 -22.53
C TYR A 220 1.60 7.32 -22.87
N GLY A 221 2.89 7.10 -23.11
CA GLY A 221 3.82 8.13 -23.55
C GLY A 221 3.86 9.36 -22.63
N PRO A 222 3.58 10.57 -23.13
CA PRO A 222 3.62 11.81 -22.35
C PRO A 222 2.64 11.86 -21.18
N ASN A 223 1.50 11.17 -21.24
CA ASN A 223 0.52 11.14 -20.15
C ASN A 223 1.12 10.58 -18.86
N ALA A 224 2.06 9.63 -18.99
CA ALA A 224 2.75 9.04 -17.87
C ALA A 224 3.67 10.00 -17.09
N ALA A 225 3.96 11.18 -17.63
CA ALA A 225 4.66 12.24 -16.89
C ALA A 225 3.81 12.88 -15.79
N MET A 226 2.50 12.65 -15.79
CA MET A 226 1.58 13.03 -14.72
C MET A 226 1.40 11.85 -13.75
N MET A 227 1.96 11.97 -12.55
CA MET A 227 2.05 10.86 -11.56
C MET A 227 0.69 10.25 -11.17
N HIS A 228 -0.37 11.06 -11.14
CA HIS A 228 -1.74 10.65 -10.84
C HIS A 228 -2.65 10.88 -12.05
N TYR A 229 -2.17 10.45 -13.24
CA TYR A 229 -2.95 10.52 -14.47
C TYR A 229 -4.17 9.60 -14.37
N HIS A 230 -5.30 10.06 -14.89
CA HIS A 230 -6.49 9.24 -15.06
C HIS A 230 -7.08 9.47 -16.46
N ALA A 231 -7.24 8.40 -17.22
CA ALA A 231 -7.87 8.44 -18.53
C ALA A 231 -9.39 8.45 -18.36
N GLU A 232 -10.05 9.53 -18.79
CA GLU A 232 -11.50 9.68 -18.69
C GLU A 232 -12.06 10.48 -19.87
N GLY A 233 -13.16 10.01 -20.44
CA GLY A 233 -13.94 10.72 -21.46
C GLY A 233 -13.14 11.00 -22.73
N GLU A 234 -12.86 12.29 -23.01
CA GLU A 234 -12.08 12.72 -24.17
C GLU A 234 -10.56 12.62 -23.94
N VAL A 235 -10.13 12.40 -22.69
CA VAL A 235 -8.74 12.21 -22.29
C VAL A 235 -8.49 10.71 -22.19
N ASP A 236 -8.35 10.05 -23.33
CA ASP A 236 -8.16 8.60 -23.45
C ASP A 236 -7.34 8.31 -24.70
N SER A 237 -6.03 8.21 -24.52
CA SER A 237 -5.11 8.04 -25.64
C SER A 237 -5.12 6.64 -26.22
N VAL A 238 -4.97 6.57 -27.54
CA VAL A 238 -4.67 5.30 -28.23
C VAL A 238 -3.23 4.91 -27.92
N ILE A 239 -3.03 3.66 -27.55
CA ILE A 239 -1.72 3.07 -27.32
C ILE A 239 -1.11 2.70 -28.68
N GLU A 240 -0.20 3.55 -29.16
CA GLU A 240 0.51 3.30 -30.41
C GLU A 240 1.59 2.22 -30.23
N PRO A 241 1.96 1.45 -31.28
CA PRO A 241 2.95 0.38 -31.18
C PRO A 241 4.40 0.93 -31.11
N ARG A 242 4.68 1.81 -30.14
CA ARG A 242 5.98 2.43 -29.84
C ARG A 242 6.00 2.98 -28.41
N GLY A 243 7.20 3.14 -27.84
CA GLY A 243 7.38 3.78 -26.55
C GLY A 243 6.93 2.92 -25.38
N PHE A 244 6.51 3.57 -24.31
CA PHE A 244 6.10 2.94 -23.06
C PHE A 244 4.63 3.16 -22.72
N LEU A 245 4.05 2.15 -22.10
CA LEU A 245 2.81 2.21 -21.33
C LEU A 245 3.15 2.01 -19.85
N LEU A 246 2.93 3.03 -19.02
CA LEU A 246 2.99 2.94 -17.58
C LEU A 246 1.62 2.45 -17.06
N VAL A 247 1.63 1.42 -16.21
CA VAL A 247 0.42 0.89 -15.58
C VAL A 247 0.68 0.76 -14.09
N ASP A 248 0.03 1.63 -13.32
CA ASP A 248 0.03 1.66 -11.87
C ASP A 248 -1.35 1.24 -11.37
N ASN A 249 -1.39 0.21 -10.53
CA ASN A 249 -2.62 -0.49 -10.23
C ASN A 249 -2.48 -1.36 -8.97
N GLY A 250 -3.59 -1.69 -8.36
CA GLY A 250 -3.61 -2.59 -7.21
C GLY A 250 -5.00 -3.19 -6.97
N GLY A 251 -5.08 -4.16 -6.08
CA GLY A 251 -6.33 -4.84 -5.74
C GLY A 251 -6.56 -4.98 -4.24
N GLN A 252 -7.83 -4.92 -3.86
CA GLN A 252 -8.30 -5.29 -2.53
C GLN A 252 -8.73 -6.75 -2.54
N TYR A 253 -8.17 -7.53 -1.62
CA TYR A 253 -8.45 -8.95 -1.44
C TYR A 253 -8.88 -9.24 0.00
N ASP A 254 -9.49 -10.38 0.22
CA ASP A 254 -9.85 -10.89 1.56
C ASP A 254 -8.64 -11.21 2.46
N CYS A 255 -7.43 -11.07 1.91
CA CYS A 255 -6.16 -11.35 2.58
C CYS A 255 -5.12 -10.21 2.46
N GLY A 256 -5.46 -9.07 1.89
CA GLY A 256 -4.53 -7.93 1.78
C GLY A 256 -4.94 -6.89 0.77
N THR A 257 -4.11 -5.87 0.65
CA THR A 257 -4.17 -4.80 -0.35
C THR A 257 -2.87 -4.83 -1.14
N THR A 258 -2.93 -4.64 -2.47
CA THR A 258 -1.72 -4.60 -3.30
C THR A 258 -1.58 -3.25 -3.99
N ASP A 259 -0.33 -2.91 -4.29
CA ASP A 259 0.10 -1.74 -5.02
C ASP A 259 1.29 -2.09 -5.91
N ILE A 260 1.21 -1.77 -7.21
CA ILE A 260 2.25 -2.12 -8.16
C ILE A 260 2.24 -1.23 -9.39
N THR A 261 3.42 -0.76 -9.78
CA THR A 261 3.62 -0.17 -11.11
C THR A 261 4.57 -1.00 -11.95
N ARG A 262 4.20 -1.16 -13.22
CA ARG A 262 5.10 -1.60 -14.29
C ARG A 262 5.03 -0.65 -15.48
N THR A 263 6.18 -0.38 -16.07
CA THR A 263 6.29 0.35 -17.33
C THR A 263 6.65 -0.65 -18.44
N TYR A 264 5.68 -0.88 -19.33
CA TYR A 264 5.77 -1.89 -20.39
C TYR A 264 6.23 -1.28 -21.71
N PRO A 265 7.27 -1.85 -22.39
CA PRO A 265 7.56 -1.46 -23.75
C PRO A 265 6.45 -1.99 -24.69
N VAL A 266 5.81 -1.09 -25.43
CA VAL A 266 4.74 -1.45 -26.38
C VAL A 266 5.20 -1.38 -27.83
N GLY A 267 6.49 -1.20 -28.07
CA GLY A 267 7.14 -1.18 -29.36
C GLY A 267 8.55 -0.57 -29.29
N PRO A 268 9.11 -0.09 -30.43
CA PRO A 268 10.45 0.48 -30.46
C PRO A 268 10.62 1.66 -29.51
N LEU A 269 11.75 1.69 -28.81
CA LEU A 269 12.13 2.70 -27.83
C LEU A 269 13.25 3.58 -28.36
N THR A 270 13.23 4.86 -27.99
CA THR A 270 14.35 5.77 -28.17
C THR A 270 15.49 5.47 -27.19
N GLU A 271 16.67 5.99 -27.45
CA GLU A 271 17.82 5.87 -26.56
C GLU A 271 17.57 6.50 -25.18
N ASN A 272 16.88 7.65 -25.12
CA ASN A 272 16.53 8.32 -23.89
C ASN A 272 15.53 7.50 -23.07
N GLU A 273 14.49 6.96 -23.69
CA GLU A 273 13.52 6.08 -23.01
C GLU A 273 14.22 4.88 -22.35
N ARG A 274 15.16 4.25 -23.05
CA ARG A 274 15.96 3.15 -22.50
C ARG A 274 16.85 3.59 -21.35
N LYS A 275 17.50 4.76 -21.43
CA LYS A 275 18.30 5.31 -20.32
C LYS A 275 17.44 5.60 -19.10
N TYR A 276 16.32 6.30 -19.26
CA TYR A 276 15.40 6.62 -18.15
C TYR A 276 14.86 5.36 -17.48
N TYR A 277 14.49 4.35 -18.28
CA TYR A 277 14.07 3.05 -17.75
C TYR A 277 15.18 2.36 -16.94
N THR A 278 16.39 2.32 -17.47
CA THR A 278 17.53 1.70 -16.81
C THR A 278 17.87 2.41 -15.50
N TRP A 279 17.90 3.74 -15.48
CA TRP A 279 18.18 4.50 -14.26
C TRP A 279 17.07 4.40 -13.22
N THR A 280 15.81 4.32 -13.65
CA THR A 280 14.68 4.01 -12.75
C THR A 280 14.84 2.62 -12.15
N LEU A 281 15.19 1.62 -12.95
CA LEU A 281 15.44 0.26 -12.47
C LEU A 281 16.61 0.21 -11.47
N GLN A 282 17.70 0.94 -11.71
CA GLN A 282 18.82 1.06 -10.76
C GLN A 282 18.34 1.63 -9.42
N SER A 283 17.50 2.69 -9.47
CA SER A 283 16.92 3.33 -8.29
C SER A 283 16.06 2.35 -7.50
N HIS A 284 15.18 1.62 -8.16
CA HIS A 284 14.35 0.58 -7.59
C HIS A 284 15.19 -0.54 -6.94
N ILE A 285 16.17 -1.09 -7.66
CA ILE A 285 17.01 -2.18 -7.13
C ILE A 285 17.83 -1.71 -5.94
N ASP A 286 18.37 -0.49 -5.96
CA ASP A 286 19.28 -0.02 -4.90
C ASP A 286 18.58 0.17 -3.56
N ILE A 287 17.30 0.57 -3.54
CA ILE A 287 16.51 0.60 -2.29
C ILE A 287 16.01 -0.81 -1.92
N ALA A 288 15.52 -1.61 -2.88
CA ALA A 288 15.00 -2.94 -2.60
C ALA A 288 16.04 -3.89 -2.01
N ARG A 289 17.33 -3.73 -2.34
CA ARG A 289 18.44 -4.52 -1.79
C ARG A 289 19.12 -3.90 -0.56
N ALA A 290 18.60 -2.78 -0.04
CA ALA A 290 19.22 -2.10 1.08
C ALA A 290 19.24 -2.97 2.34
N VAL A 291 20.40 -2.96 3.03
CA VAL A 291 20.59 -3.51 4.38
C VAL A 291 20.97 -2.34 5.28
N PHE A 292 20.27 -2.16 6.39
CA PHE A 292 20.39 -0.97 7.21
C PHE A 292 20.19 -1.27 8.70
N LEU A 293 20.64 -0.36 9.56
CA LEU A 293 20.47 -0.49 11.01
C LEU A 293 19.05 -0.13 11.45
N ASP A 294 18.56 -0.77 12.50
CA ASP A 294 17.20 -0.67 13.04
C ASP A 294 16.81 0.72 13.57
N TYR A 295 17.69 1.70 13.49
CA TYR A 295 17.40 3.12 13.76
C TYR A 295 17.31 3.99 12.49
N CYS A 296 17.45 3.39 11.30
CA CYS A 296 17.34 4.14 10.06
C CYS A 296 15.92 4.61 9.80
N THR A 297 15.82 5.85 9.34
CA THR A 297 14.54 6.52 9.02
C THR A 297 14.25 6.48 7.53
N GLY A 298 12.99 6.69 7.16
CA GLY A 298 12.59 6.81 5.76
C GLY A 298 13.37 7.90 5.01
N PHE A 299 13.74 8.99 5.69
CA PHE A 299 14.61 10.03 5.12
C PHE A 299 15.99 9.50 4.70
N ALA A 300 16.63 8.69 5.54
CA ALA A 300 17.96 8.15 5.24
C ALA A 300 17.89 7.13 4.09
N LEU A 301 16.86 6.27 4.09
CA LEU A 301 16.68 5.20 3.12
C LEU A 301 16.26 5.72 1.73
N ASP A 302 15.45 6.77 1.64
CA ASP A 302 15.03 7.42 0.39
C ASP A 302 16.24 7.79 -0.51
N SER A 303 17.39 8.09 0.10
CA SER A 303 18.60 8.43 -0.64
C SER A 303 19.18 7.27 -1.46
N PHE A 304 18.92 6.01 -1.10
CA PHE A 304 19.34 4.85 -1.89
C PHE A 304 18.64 4.83 -3.25
N ALA A 305 17.34 5.11 -3.29
CA ALA A 305 16.59 5.19 -4.53
C ALA A 305 16.94 6.43 -5.36
N ARG A 306 17.17 7.59 -4.72
CA ARG A 306 17.47 8.83 -5.45
C ARG A 306 18.89 8.88 -5.99
N GLY A 307 19.84 8.19 -5.37
CA GLY A 307 21.25 8.22 -5.72
C GLY A 307 21.53 7.97 -7.21
N PRO A 308 21.04 6.88 -7.82
CA PRO A 308 21.24 6.61 -9.24
C PRO A 308 20.73 7.73 -10.17
N LEU A 309 19.53 8.26 -9.93
CA LEU A 309 18.99 9.37 -10.72
C LEU A 309 19.73 10.69 -10.50
N TRP A 310 20.14 11.00 -9.26
CA TRP A 310 20.92 12.19 -8.97
C TRP A 310 22.31 12.19 -9.63
N ALA A 311 22.89 11.01 -9.84
CA ALA A 311 24.15 10.88 -10.60
C ALA A 311 23.99 11.44 -12.03
N HIS A 312 22.79 11.38 -12.59
CA HIS A 312 22.42 11.94 -13.90
C HIS A 312 21.75 13.32 -13.81
N LYS A 313 21.66 13.93 -12.61
CA LYS A 313 21.00 15.22 -12.34
C LYS A 313 19.50 15.19 -12.61
N ILE A 314 18.88 14.01 -12.49
CA ILE A 314 17.43 13.79 -12.59
C ILE A 314 16.88 13.63 -11.18
N ASN A 315 15.67 14.10 -10.96
CA ASN A 315 14.97 13.96 -9.69
C ASN A 315 13.46 13.88 -9.92
N TYR A 316 12.78 13.06 -9.12
CA TYR A 316 11.33 13.04 -9.03
C TYR A 316 10.85 13.79 -7.78
N ARG A 317 9.66 14.42 -7.89
CA ARG A 317 9.12 15.34 -6.87
C ARG A 317 8.16 14.66 -5.89
N CYS A 318 7.79 13.40 -6.15
CA CYS A 318 6.99 12.56 -5.24
C CYS A 318 7.87 11.87 -4.19
N GLY A 319 7.23 11.16 -3.26
CA GLY A 319 7.91 10.18 -2.40
C GLY A 319 8.45 9.02 -3.22
N THR A 320 9.39 8.27 -2.66
CA THR A 320 9.86 7.01 -3.23
C THR A 320 8.97 5.85 -2.80
N GLY A 321 8.14 6.03 -1.78
CA GLY A 321 7.24 5.00 -1.30
C GLY A 321 6.52 5.37 -0.01
N HIS A 322 5.48 4.61 0.27
CA HIS A 322 4.60 4.74 1.42
C HIS A 322 4.25 3.36 2.00
N GLY A 323 3.77 3.32 3.23
CA GLY A 323 3.21 2.09 3.80
C GLY A 323 1.90 1.71 3.11
N VAL A 324 1.57 0.43 3.11
CA VAL A 324 0.32 -0.11 2.58
C VAL A 324 -0.50 -0.71 3.72
N GLY A 325 -1.81 -0.44 3.71
CA GLY A 325 -2.74 -0.94 4.72
C GLY A 325 -3.10 -2.42 4.51
N TYR A 326 -3.46 -3.10 5.58
CA TYR A 326 -3.93 -4.49 5.50
C TYR A 326 -5.46 -4.52 5.34
N ILE A 327 -5.93 -4.87 4.14
CA ILE A 327 -7.36 -4.77 3.74
C ILE A 327 -7.88 -3.38 4.15
N SER A 328 -7.20 -2.33 3.66
CA SER A 328 -7.38 -0.95 4.10
C SER A 328 -6.97 0.04 3.01
N SER A 329 -6.67 1.28 3.38
CA SER A 329 -6.14 2.29 2.46
C SER A 329 -4.82 1.82 1.84
N VAL A 330 -4.67 1.99 0.53
CA VAL A 330 -3.40 1.71 -0.16
C VAL A 330 -2.29 2.60 0.42
N HIS A 331 -2.55 3.89 0.63
CA HIS A 331 -1.63 4.78 1.34
C HIS A 331 -1.84 4.69 2.85
N GLU A 332 -0.90 4.11 3.57
CA GLU A 332 -0.94 3.99 5.02
C GLU A 332 0.40 4.41 5.66
N GLY A 333 0.35 5.34 6.60
CA GLY A 333 1.52 5.71 7.41
C GLY A 333 1.69 4.83 8.66
N PRO A 334 2.68 5.16 9.51
CA PRO A 334 3.46 6.42 9.54
C PRO A 334 4.73 6.38 8.68
N GLN A 335 5.22 5.20 8.27
CA GLN A 335 6.44 5.07 7.48
C GLN A 335 6.23 5.52 6.03
N SER A 336 7.24 6.10 5.46
CA SER A 336 7.34 6.39 4.03
C SER A 336 8.79 6.64 3.64
N LEU A 337 9.14 6.31 2.40
CA LEU A 337 10.42 6.67 1.78
C LEU A 337 10.26 8.02 1.11
N ARG A 338 10.66 9.08 1.83
CA ARG A 338 10.64 10.45 1.30
C ARG A 338 11.59 11.36 2.07
N PRO A 339 12.09 12.44 1.44
CA PRO A 339 12.76 13.49 2.18
C PRO A 339 11.87 13.98 3.32
N GLN A 340 12.42 14.08 4.55
CA GLN A 340 11.75 14.61 5.74
C GLN A 340 10.87 13.62 6.53
N ASN A 341 10.80 12.32 6.19
CA ASN A 341 10.12 11.36 7.05
C ASN A 341 11.07 10.86 8.17
N PRO A 342 10.81 11.20 9.45
CA PRO A 342 11.67 10.82 10.56
C PRO A 342 11.33 9.45 11.16
N ILE A 343 10.37 8.74 10.59
CA ILE A 343 9.91 7.45 11.14
C ILE A 343 10.99 6.40 10.91
N VAL A 344 11.34 5.72 11.99
CA VAL A 344 12.29 4.60 12.01
C VAL A 344 11.57 3.35 11.52
N PHE A 345 12.21 2.64 10.60
CA PHE A 345 11.70 1.36 10.11
C PHE A 345 11.80 0.27 11.17
N LYS A 346 10.83 -0.62 11.18
CA LYS A 346 10.77 -1.78 12.06
C LYS A 346 10.43 -3.03 11.26
N GLU A 347 10.90 -4.18 11.76
CA GLU A 347 10.46 -5.48 11.25
C GLU A 347 8.94 -5.59 11.24
N GLY A 348 8.38 -6.11 10.15
CA GLY A 348 6.93 -6.23 9.91
C GLY A 348 6.28 -4.98 9.30
N MET A 349 7.01 -3.90 9.02
CA MET A 349 6.50 -2.79 8.21
C MET A 349 6.52 -3.18 6.73
N THR A 350 5.46 -2.80 5.99
CA THR A 350 5.43 -2.86 4.53
C THR A 350 5.61 -1.48 3.94
N ILE A 351 6.19 -1.39 2.74
CA ILE A 351 6.53 -0.13 2.08
C ILE A 351 6.53 -0.31 0.57
N THR A 352 5.99 0.64 -0.21
CA THR A 352 6.21 0.68 -1.65
C THR A 352 7.60 1.21 -1.96
N ASP A 353 8.13 0.83 -3.11
CA ASP A 353 9.41 1.22 -3.68
C ASP A 353 9.16 1.61 -5.14
N GLU A 354 8.83 2.89 -5.37
CA GLU A 354 8.24 3.43 -6.60
C GLU A 354 9.01 4.63 -7.18
N PRO A 355 10.34 4.57 -7.32
CA PRO A 355 11.08 5.63 -7.98
C PRO A 355 10.66 5.79 -9.44
N GLY A 356 10.81 7.00 -9.99
CA GLY A 356 10.43 7.24 -11.37
C GLY A 356 11.15 8.42 -12.03
N VAL A 357 11.02 8.48 -13.34
CA VAL A 357 11.41 9.62 -14.19
C VAL A 357 10.17 10.14 -14.89
N TYR A 358 9.96 11.44 -14.81
CA TYR A 358 8.76 12.12 -15.32
C TYR A 358 9.17 13.35 -16.12
N GLU A 359 9.34 13.17 -17.43
CA GLU A 359 9.72 14.25 -18.36
C GLU A 359 8.48 14.76 -19.08
N THR A 360 8.13 16.02 -18.81
CA THR A 360 6.93 16.67 -19.35
C THR A 360 6.92 16.61 -20.88
N ASP A 361 5.79 16.26 -21.47
CA ASP A 361 5.56 16.11 -22.91
C ASP A 361 6.44 15.04 -23.59
N GLU A 362 7.16 14.20 -22.81
CA GLU A 362 8.04 13.16 -23.33
C GLU A 362 7.64 11.78 -22.82
N VAL A 363 7.86 11.48 -21.54
CA VAL A 363 7.66 10.13 -20.98
C VAL A 363 7.54 10.14 -19.44
N GLY A 364 6.77 9.21 -18.91
CA GLY A 364 6.82 8.82 -17.48
C GLY A 364 7.20 7.36 -17.35
N ILE A 365 8.07 7.07 -16.40
CA ILE A 365 8.53 5.71 -16.10
C ILE A 365 8.52 5.55 -14.58
N ARG A 366 7.82 4.54 -14.08
CA ARG A 366 7.83 4.08 -12.68
C ARG A 366 7.98 2.57 -12.65
N ILE A 367 8.81 2.07 -11.76
CA ILE A 367 8.95 0.64 -11.47
C ILE A 367 8.75 0.50 -9.98
N GLU A 368 7.77 -0.31 -9.61
CA GLU A 368 7.33 -0.41 -8.23
C GLU A 368 7.15 -1.84 -7.77
N ASN A 369 7.59 -2.10 -6.55
CA ASN A 369 7.21 -3.25 -5.74
C ASN A 369 6.76 -2.78 -4.35
N GLU A 370 5.89 -3.54 -3.74
CA GLU A 370 5.70 -3.53 -2.29
C GLU A 370 6.76 -4.43 -1.64
N LEU A 371 7.37 -3.94 -0.56
CA LEU A 371 8.45 -4.59 0.16
C LEU A 371 8.06 -4.83 1.62
N GLU A 372 8.52 -5.91 2.21
CA GLU A 372 8.47 -6.19 3.64
C GLU A 372 9.81 -5.86 4.30
N CYS A 373 9.80 -5.16 5.42
CA CYS A 373 10.96 -4.95 6.26
C CYS A 373 11.15 -6.15 7.18
N VAL A 374 12.28 -6.85 7.04
CA VAL A 374 12.58 -8.09 7.77
C VAL A 374 13.90 -8.02 8.53
N ASP A 375 14.06 -8.90 9.52
CA ASP A 375 15.33 -9.07 10.26
C ASP A 375 16.48 -9.50 9.31
N ALA A 376 17.63 -8.87 9.47
CA ALA A 376 18.89 -9.22 8.79
C ALA A 376 20.01 -9.60 9.76
N GLY A 377 19.66 -9.84 11.03
CA GLY A 377 20.56 -10.32 12.09
C GLY A 377 21.25 -9.22 12.88
N THR A 378 21.99 -9.64 13.88
CA THR A 378 22.72 -8.76 14.82
C THR A 378 24.21 -9.06 14.80
N ASN A 379 25.02 -8.01 14.86
CA ASN A 379 26.47 -8.12 15.02
C ASN A 379 27.01 -7.02 15.97
N GLN A 380 28.34 -6.84 16.04
CA GLN A 380 28.96 -5.85 16.92
C GLN A 380 28.59 -4.39 16.62
N TYR A 381 28.00 -4.09 15.47
CA TYR A 381 27.58 -2.74 15.07
C TYR A 381 26.12 -2.46 15.37
N GLY A 382 25.30 -3.48 15.64
CA GLY A 382 23.90 -3.36 16.00
C GLY A 382 23.01 -4.42 15.36
N HIS A 383 21.70 -4.16 15.42
CA HIS A 383 20.67 -4.95 14.77
C HIS A 383 20.42 -4.42 13.36
N TRP A 384 20.37 -5.32 12.39
CA TRP A 384 20.22 -5.01 10.97
C TRP A 384 18.86 -5.44 10.43
N LEU A 385 18.31 -4.63 9.58
CA LEU A 385 17.11 -4.89 8.82
C LEU A 385 17.43 -4.86 7.32
N LYS A 386 16.54 -5.47 6.52
CA LYS A 386 16.58 -5.42 5.06
C LYS A 386 15.16 -5.40 4.50
N PHE A 387 15.03 -5.18 3.21
CA PHE A 387 13.78 -5.35 2.50
C PHE A 387 13.74 -6.67 1.74
N GLU A 388 12.54 -7.30 1.70
CA GLU A 388 12.21 -8.44 0.84
C GLU A 388 10.99 -8.11 -0.02
N PRO A 389 11.02 -8.34 -1.35
CA PRO A 389 9.89 -8.06 -2.22
C PRO A 389 8.67 -8.91 -1.88
N LEU A 390 7.53 -8.26 -1.69
CA LEU A 390 6.20 -8.89 -1.62
C LEU A 390 5.60 -9.04 -3.02
N THR A 391 5.76 -8.03 -3.88
CA THR A 391 5.25 -8.02 -5.25
C THR A 391 5.94 -9.08 -6.08
N LEU A 392 5.14 -9.91 -6.75
CA LEU A 392 5.59 -11.05 -7.56
C LEU A 392 5.19 -10.87 -9.03
N VAL A 393 5.81 -9.91 -9.70
CA VAL A 393 5.53 -9.59 -11.12
C VAL A 393 6.85 -9.34 -11.86
N PRO A 394 7.07 -9.94 -13.05
CA PRO A 394 8.29 -9.71 -13.80
C PRO A 394 8.53 -8.22 -14.10
N ILE A 395 9.79 -7.81 -14.07
CA ILE A 395 10.25 -6.51 -14.54
C ILE A 395 10.75 -6.69 -15.96
N SER A 396 10.29 -5.86 -16.91
CA SER A 396 10.70 -5.94 -18.32
C SER A 396 12.21 -5.72 -18.48
N THR A 397 12.90 -6.65 -19.10
CA THR A 397 14.35 -6.57 -19.33
C THR A 397 14.74 -6.07 -20.73
N GLU A 398 13.80 -6.06 -21.68
CA GLU A 398 14.04 -5.58 -23.04
C GLU A 398 14.51 -4.11 -23.10
N PRO A 399 13.98 -3.18 -22.27
CA PRO A 399 14.44 -1.79 -22.28
C PRO A 399 15.83 -1.59 -21.67
N VAL A 400 16.31 -2.53 -20.88
CA VAL A 400 17.48 -2.36 -20.00
C VAL A 400 18.78 -2.24 -20.83
N ILE A 401 19.60 -1.26 -20.52
CA ILE A 401 20.97 -1.13 -20.97
C ILE A 401 21.87 -1.87 -19.98
N VAL A 402 22.07 -3.17 -20.23
CA VAL A 402 22.71 -4.10 -19.27
C VAL A 402 24.10 -3.63 -18.84
N ASP A 403 24.85 -3.00 -19.75
CA ASP A 403 26.20 -2.48 -19.45
C ASP A 403 26.22 -1.34 -18.42
N GLU A 404 25.09 -0.67 -18.19
CA GLU A 404 24.94 0.37 -17.16
C GLU A 404 24.63 -0.21 -15.78
N LEU A 405 24.15 -1.48 -15.67
CA LEU A 405 23.90 -2.12 -14.38
C LEU A 405 25.20 -2.60 -13.74
N THR A 406 25.29 -2.48 -12.43
CA THR A 406 26.34 -3.16 -11.66
C THR A 406 26.11 -4.68 -11.60
N ARG A 407 27.15 -5.46 -11.31
CA ARG A 407 27.00 -6.91 -11.12
C ARG A 407 26.00 -7.25 -10.01
N ASP A 408 25.99 -6.48 -8.93
CA ASP A 408 25.06 -6.68 -7.81
C ASP A 408 23.61 -6.40 -8.20
N GLN A 409 23.36 -5.39 -9.03
CA GLN A 409 22.03 -5.09 -9.55
C GLN A 409 21.54 -6.21 -10.48
N ILE A 410 22.39 -6.74 -11.36
CA ILE A 410 22.10 -7.90 -12.21
C ILE A 410 21.77 -9.13 -11.34
N ASN A 411 22.59 -9.41 -10.33
CA ASN A 411 22.38 -10.55 -9.44
C ASN A 411 21.06 -10.44 -8.70
N TRP A 412 20.73 -9.24 -8.20
CA TRP A 412 19.47 -8.99 -7.51
C TRP A 412 18.28 -9.20 -8.44
N LEU A 413 18.29 -8.63 -9.65
CA LEU A 413 17.19 -8.77 -10.62
C LEU A 413 16.99 -10.23 -11.03
N ASN A 414 18.07 -10.97 -11.27
CA ASN A 414 17.99 -12.40 -11.58
C ASN A 414 17.44 -13.22 -10.42
N ALA A 415 17.83 -12.91 -9.17
CA ALA A 415 17.30 -13.57 -7.98
C ALA A 415 15.81 -13.25 -7.78
N TYR A 416 15.41 -12.00 -7.98
CA TYR A 416 14.01 -11.58 -7.93
C TYR A 416 13.17 -12.33 -8.99
N HIS A 417 13.62 -12.39 -10.22
CA HIS A 417 12.93 -13.12 -11.28
C HIS A 417 12.83 -14.62 -10.99
N ALA A 418 13.89 -15.24 -10.46
CA ALA A 418 13.85 -16.63 -10.04
C ALA A 418 12.80 -16.87 -8.95
N HIS A 419 12.72 -15.97 -7.98
CA HIS A 419 11.72 -16.01 -6.91
C HIS A 419 10.30 -15.84 -7.45
N VAL A 420 10.05 -14.87 -8.34
CA VAL A 420 8.76 -14.70 -9.01
C VAL A 420 8.32 -16.00 -9.71
N TYR A 421 9.22 -16.64 -10.47
CA TYR A 421 8.91 -17.89 -11.14
C TYR A 421 8.61 -19.03 -10.15
N GLU A 422 9.40 -19.16 -9.10
CA GLU A 422 9.21 -20.19 -8.05
C GLU A 422 7.85 -20.06 -7.38
N MET A 423 7.46 -18.85 -6.98
CA MET A 423 6.23 -18.60 -6.24
C MET A 423 4.97 -18.72 -7.09
N LEU A 424 5.00 -18.26 -8.33
CA LEU A 424 3.82 -18.22 -9.19
C LEU A 424 3.61 -19.50 -10.00
N SER A 425 4.68 -20.16 -10.45
CA SER A 425 4.56 -21.32 -11.34
C SER A 425 3.64 -22.44 -10.83
N PRO A 426 3.51 -22.75 -9.52
CA PRO A 426 2.57 -23.75 -9.05
C PRO A 426 1.08 -23.42 -9.27
N ARG A 427 0.76 -22.14 -9.51
CA ARG A 427 -0.61 -21.60 -9.68
C ARG A 427 -0.98 -21.36 -11.14
N LEU A 428 -0.05 -21.58 -12.07
CA LEU A 428 -0.17 -21.25 -13.49
C LEU A 428 -0.42 -22.49 -14.35
N THR A 429 -1.07 -22.32 -15.50
CA THR A 429 -1.14 -23.30 -16.57
C THR A 429 0.22 -23.49 -17.23
N GLU A 430 0.39 -24.54 -18.03
CA GLU A 430 1.67 -24.79 -18.73
C GLU A 430 2.01 -23.71 -19.77
N GLU A 431 1.02 -23.07 -20.38
CA GLU A 431 1.20 -21.93 -21.27
C GLU A 431 1.71 -20.71 -20.51
N GLU A 432 1.03 -20.35 -19.42
CA GLU A 432 1.40 -19.25 -18.51
C GLU A 432 2.80 -19.46 -17.91
N LYS A 433 3.14 -20.70 -17.49
CA LYS A 433 4.50 -21.06 -17.02
C LYS A 433 5.57 -20.85 -18.08
N THR A 434 5.28 -21.26 -19.31
CA THR A 434 6.23 -21.11 -20.43
C THR A 434 6.49 -19.63 -20.70
N TRP A 435 5.45 -18.82 -20.71
CA TRP A 435 5.55 -17.38 -20.87
C TRP A 435 6.32 -16.75 -19.69
N LEU A 436 5.93 -17.06 -18.43
CA LEU A 436 6.59 -16.52 -17.25
C LEU A 436 8.08 -16.87 -17.21
N LYS A 437 8.43 -18.12 -17.57
CA LYS A 437 9.83 -18.57 -17.66
C LYS A 437 10.65 -17.74 -18.64
N ALA A 438 10.04 -17.33 -19.76
CA ALA A 438 10.72 -16.47 -20.73
C ALA A 438 10.90 -15.04 -20.17
N LYS A 439 9.89 -14.50 -19.46
CA LYS A 439 9.94 -13.15 -18.88
C LYS A 439 10.86 -13.05 -17.65
N THR A 440 11.11 -14.16 -16.99
CA THR A 440 12.00 -14.25 -15.83
C THR A 440 13.37 -14.84 -16.17
N ALA A 441 13.70 -14.94 -17.47
CA ALA A 441 15.00 -15.42 -17.89
C ALA A 441 16.13 -14.50 -17.36
N PRO A 442 17.24 -15.09 -16.87
CA PRO A 442 18.33 -14.28 -16.34
C PRO A 442 19.00 -13.46 -17.44
N ILE A 443 19.42 -12.25 -17.09
CA ILE A 443 20.27 -11.40 -17.93
C ILE A 443 21.72 -11.51 -17.47
N ASP A 444 22.66 -11.29 -18.39
CA ASP A 444 24.10 -11.24 -18.10
C ASP A 444 24.77 -10.18 -19.00
N ARG A 445 25.98 -9.72 -18.59
CA ARG A 445 26.85 -8.83 -19.37
C ARG A 445 27.61 -9.59 -20.42
#